data_5df6b9365a79b766a7a726897a35f976
#
_entry.id   5df6b9365a79b766a7a726897a35f976
#
_cell.length_a   1.000
_cell.length_b   1.000
_cell.length_c   1.000
_cell.angle_alpha   90.00
_cell.angle_beta   90.00
_cell.angle_gamma   90.00
#
_symmetry.space_group_name_H-M   'P 1'
#
loop_
_entity.id
_entity.type
_entity.pdbx_description
1 polymer ?
#
loop_
_entity_poly.entity_id
_entity_poly.type
_entity_poly.pdbx_seq_one_letter_code
_entity_poly.pdbx_strand_id
1 'polypeptide(L)'
;MLRVAARNARLARDRSRTGIRRLAGYDKSELRRIARERRKTLADDGFALAIAPYAEDLALAPGTIVGGYHALPEEADPALLLARLVETGCAVAFPRVTGKDQPLEFHHVPDGEVLEPGSFGIPEPLEVWPRAVPDVLLVPLLAFDAKGQRLGYGAGFYDRTLAVLKARAVGIAYAGQEVASIPHQPHDRTLDMVLTEQGIRLLR
;
A
#
# COMPACT_ATOMS: atom_id res chain seq x y z
N MET A 1 28.47 20.29 -12.53
CA MET A 1 27.62 19.56 -11.55
C MET A 1 26.49 18.73 -12.18
N LEU A 2 25.85 19.12 -13.27
CA LEU A 2 24.75 18.37 -13.95
C LEU A 2 25.13 16.99 -14.53
N ARG A 3 26.40 16.78 -14.95
CA ARG A 3 26.85 15.51 -15.55
C ARG A 3 27.06 14.38 -14.54
N VAL A 4 27.32 14.68 -13.26
CA VAL A 4 27.52 13.68 -12.20
C VAL A 4 26.16 13.12 -11.71
N ALA A 5 25.15 13.97 -11.60
CA ALA A 5 23.79 13.54 -11.22
C ALA A 5 23.15 12.59 -12.24
N ALA A 6 23.34 12.87 -13.54
CA ALA A 6 22.83 12.02 -14.62
C ALA A 6 23.52 10.63 -14.68
N ARG A 7 24.82 10.56 -14.30
CA ARG A 7 25.59 9.31 -14.26
C ARG A 7 25.16 8.43 -13.07
N ASN A 8 24.89 9.04 -11.91
CA ASN A 8 24.40 8.32 -10.72
C ASN A 8 22.97 7.81 -10.90
N ALA A 9 22.09 8.58 -11.55
CA ALA A 9 20.74 8.14 -11.88
C ALA A 9 20.70 6.96 -12.89
N ARG A 10 21.66 6.90 -13.82
CA ARG A 10 21.80 5.79 -14.77
C ARG A 10 22.33 4.52 -14.11
N LEU A 11 23.30 4.63 -13.18
CA LEU A 11 23.84 3.50 -12.42
C LEU A 11 22.83 2.93 -11.40
N ALA A 12 21.98 3.80 -10.79
CA ALA A 12 20.89 3.36 -9.92
C ALA A 12 19.81 2.59 -10.71
N ARG A 13 19.46 3.03 -11.93
CA ARG A 13 18.53 2.34 -12.82
C ARG A 13 19.00 0.97 -13.29
N ASP A 14 20.29 0.77 -13.45
CA ASP A 14 20.85 -0.51 -13.94
C ASP A 14 20.95 -1.56 -12.83
N ARG A 15 21.25 -1.16 -11.59
CA ARG A 15 21.28 -2.07 -10.44
C ARG A 15 19.89 -2.61 -10.03
N SER A 16 18.82 -1.83 -10.24
CA SER A 16 17.46 -2.26 -9.94
C SER A 16 16.91 -3.29 -10.94
N ARG A 17 17.34 -3.23 -12.21
CA ARG A 17 16.86 -4.14 -13.26
C ARG A 17 17.47 -5.54 -13.21
N THR A 18 18.68 -5.71 -12.65
CA THR A 18 19.40 -7.01 -12.68
C THR A 18 18.93 -7.99 -11.60
N GLY A 19 18.35 -7.51 -10.49
CA GLY A 19 17.87 -8.37 -9.40
C GLY A 19 16.49 -9.02 -9.65
N ILE A 20 15.66 -8.44 -10.53
CA ILE A 20 14.24 -8.76 -10.69
C ILE A 20 13.97 -9.89 -11.69
N ARG A 21 14.85 -10.13 -12.66
CA ARG A 21 14.64 -11.11 -13.74
C ARG A 21 14.66 -12.58 -13.32
N ARG A 22 14.99 -12.91 -12.05
CA ARG A 22 15.15 -14.31 -11.58
C ARG A 22 14.05 -14.84 -10.66
N LEU A 23 12.90 -14.16 -10.53
CA LEU A 23 11.84 -14.60 -9.63
C LEU A 23 10.81 -15.58 -10.27
N ALA A 24 10.96 -15.92 -11.53
CA ALA A 24 10.16 -16.96 -12.16
C ALA A 24 10.57 -18.34 -11.63
N GLY A 25 9.66 -18.99 -10.88
CA GLY A 25 9.87 -20.34 -10.34
C GLY A 25 9.81 -20.47 -8.82
N TYR A 26 9.75 -19.36 -8.07
CA TYR A 26 9.55 -19.39 -6.62
C TYR A 26 8.06 -19.51 -6.25
N ASP A 27 7.77 -20.21 -5.17
CA ASP A 27 6.44 -20.18 -4.58
C ASP A 27 6.17 -18.83 -3.85
N LYS A 28 4.90 -18.58 -3.47
CA LYS A 28 4.53 -17.33 -2.79
C LYS A 28 5.24 -17.14 -1.43
N SER A 29 5.63 -18.20 -0.74
CA SER A 29 6.29 -18.11 0.57
C SER A 29 7.71 -17.59 0.44
N GLU A 30 8.45 -18.13 -0.52
CA GLU A 30 9.81 -17.71 -0.81
C GLU A 30 9.85 -16.28 -1.40
N LEU A 31 8.89 -15.96 -2.29
CA LEU A 31 8.73 -14.59 -2.79
C LEU A 31 8.49 -13.58 -1.66
N ARG A 32 7.68 -13.92 -0.65
CA ARG A 32 7.47 -13.05 0.51
C ARG A 32 8.74 -12.83 1.30
N ARG A 33 9.54 -13.87 1.51
CA ARG A 33 10.81 -13.75 2.21
C ARG A 33 11.75 -12.79 1.47
N ILE A 34 11.94 -12.99 0.16
CA ILE A 34 12.80 -12.15 -0.67
C ILE A 34 12.29 -10.70 -0.69
N ALA A 35 10.97 -10.51 -0.87
CA ALA A 35 10.37 -9.19 -0.93
C ALA A 35 10.48 -8.42 0.39
N ARG A 36 10.37 -9.10 1.55
CA ARG A 36 10.61 -8.48 2.87
C ARG A 36 12.04 -7.98 2.99
N GLU A 37 13.02 -8.81 2.70
CA GLU A 37 14.43 -8.40 2.78
C GLU A 37 14.74 -7.23 1.82
N ARG A 38 14.17 -7.28 0.61
CA ARG A 38 14.31 -6.17 -0.33
C ARG A 38 13.70 -4.88 0.21
N ARG A 39 12.47 -4.94 0.77
CA ARG A 39 11.78 -3.76 1.30
C ARG A 39 12.58 -3.08 2.41
N LYS A 40 13.25 -3.85 3.30
CA LYS A 40 14.15 -3.30 4.31
C LYS A 40 15.24 -2.41 3.72
N THR A 41 15.75 -2.76 2.54
CA THR A 41 16.78 -1.96 1.85
C THR A 41 16.23 -0.74 1.11
N LEU A 42 14.91 -0.67 0.93
CA LEU A 42 14.21 0.42 0.26
C LEU A 42 13.59 1.42 1.23
N ALA A 43 13.43 1.01 2.50
CA ALA A 43 12.82 1.86 3.52
C ALA A 43 13.57 3.19 3.62
N ASP A 44 12.81 4.29 3.51
CA ASP A 44 13.29 5.67 3.46
C ASP A 44 12.33 6.55 4.26
N ASP A 45 12.85 7.26 5.25
CA ASP A 45 12.09 8.19 6.09
C ASP A 45 11.48 9.35 5.29
N GLY A 46 12.01 9.64 4.10
CA GLY A 46 11.46 10.65 3.19
C GLY A 46 10.26 10.21 2.37
N PHE A 47 9.91 8.92 2.36
CA PHE A 47 8.85 8.38 1.51
C PHE A 47 7.50 9.06 1.73
N ALA A 48 7.05 9.19 2.99
CA ALA A 48 5.77 9.82 3.31
C ALA A 48 5.68 11.27 2.77
N LEU A 49 6.77 12.04 2.87
CA LEU A 49 6.87 13.37 2.29
C LEU A 49 6.83 13.36 0.75
N ALA A 50 7.48 12.37 0.14
CA ALA A 50 7.54 12.26 -1.32
C ALA A 50 6.18 11.96 -1.94
N ILE A 51 5.31 11.18 -1.26
CA ILE A 51 4.01 10.79 -1.80
C ILE A 51 2.86 11.75 -1.41
N ALA A 52 3.01 12.57 -0.37
CA ALA A 52 1.96 13.46 0.11
C ALA A 52 1.39 14.41 -0.98
N PRO A 53 2.20 15.03 -1.89
CA PRO A 53 1.70 15.90 -2.94
C PRO A 53 0.75 15.19 -3.93
N TYR A 54 0.85 13.87 -4.09
CA TYR A 54 -0.02 13.13 -5.00
C TYR A 54 -1.47 12.97 -4.52
N ALA A 55 -1.82 13.52 -3.34
CA ALA A 55 -3.21 13.58 -2.89
C ALA A 55 -4.13 14.26 -3.91
N GLU A 56 -3.66 15.34 -4.54
CA GLU A 56 -4.40 16.07 -5.58
C GLU A 56 -4.48 15.26 -6.88
N ASP A 57 -3.41 14.54 -7.25
CA ASP A 57 -3.34 13.73 -8.47
C ASP A 57 -4.22 12.45 -8.40
N LEU A 58 -4.57 12.00 -7.19
CA LEU A 58 -5.57 10.94 -7.00
C LEU A 58 -6.97 11.35 -7.44
N ALA A 59 -7.22 12.67 -7.56
CA ALA A 59 -8.45 13.28 -8.05
C ALA A 59 -9.71 12.73 -7.35
N LEU A 60 -9.67 12.64 -6.02
CA LEU A 60 -10.79 12.20 -5.20
C LEU A 60 -11.73 13.37 -4.91
N ALA A 61 -13.04 13.14 -5.06
CA ALA A 61 -14.03 14.14 -4.72
C ALA A 61 -14.12 14.36 -3.19
N PRO A 62 -14.43 15.57 -2.72
CA PRO A 62 -14.79 15.80 -1.32
C PRO A 62 -15.89 14.83 -0.86
N GLY A 63 -15.77 14.32 0.36
CA GLY A 63 -16.66 13.30 0.90
C GLY A 63 -16.29 11.85 0.54
N THR A 64 -15.31 11.62 -0.35
CA THR A 64 -14.78 10.26 -0.61
C THR A 64 -14.24 9.65 0.68
N ILE A 65 -14.63 8.42 1.00
CA ILE A 65 -14.10 7.67 2.15
C ILE A 65 -12.88 6.88 1.71
N VAL A 66 -11.73 7.18 2.33
CA VAL A 66 -10.46 6.52 2.06
C VAL A 66 -10.12 5.58 3.22
N GLY A 67 -10.05 4.29 2.94
CA GLY A 67 -9.52 3.29 3.86
C GLY A 67 -8.00 3.36 3.87
N GLY A 68 -7.43 3.87 4.95
CA GLY A 68 -6.00 3.93 5.20
C GLY A 68 -5.47 2.70 5.92
N TYR A 69 -4.20 2.76 6.33
CA TYR A 69 -3.58 1.81 7.23
C TYR A 69 -2.46 2.48 8.02
N HIS A 70 -2.12 1.90 9.18
CA HIS A 70 -0.92 2.27 9.93
C HIS A 70 0.24 1.41 9.45
N ALA A 71 1.28 2.07 8.98
CA ALA A 71 2.45 1.38 8.45
C ALA A 71 3.21 0.64 9.56
N LEU A 72 3.55 -0.61 9.30
CA LEU A 72 4.55 -1.33 10.10
C LEU A 72 5.94 -0.73 9.83
N PRO A 73 6.93 -0.96 10.70
CA PRO A 73 8.30 -0.61 10.40
C PRO A 73 8.71 -1.11 8.99
N GLU A 74 9.42 -0.29 8.24
CA GLU A 74 9.86 -0.57 6.86
C GLU A 74 8.73 -0.61 5.81
N GLU A 75 7.46 -0.43 6.17
CA GLU A 75 6.39 -0.24 5.19
C GLU A 75 6.41 1.16 4.58
N ALA A 76 5.91 1.24 3.36
CA ALA A 76 5.62 2.51 2.70
C ALA A 76 4.52 3.22 3.49
N ASP A 77 4.85 4.31 4.18
CA ASP A 77 3.95 5.00 5.10
C ASP A 77 3.03 5.99 4.38
N PRO A 78 1.70 5.82 4.43
CA PRO A 78 0.73 6.72 3.82
C PRO A 78 0.31 7.89 4.71
N ALA A 79 0.85 8.07 5.92
CA ALA A 79 0.31 8.98 6.93
C ALA A 79 0.18 10.42 6.41
N LEU A 80 1.21 10.98 5.77
CA LEU A 80 1.15 12.34 5.22
C LEU A 80 0.24 12.45 4.01
N LEU A 81 0.13 11.40 3.18
CA LEU A 81 -0.84 11.35 2.10
C LEU A 81 -2.27 11.39 2.64
N LEU A 82 -2.56 10.58 3.68
CA LEU A 82 -3.88 10.58 4.32
C LEU A 82 -4.23 11.94 4.93
N ALA A 83 -3.27 12.60 5.59
CA ALA A 83 -3.46 13.95 6.13
C ALA A 83 -3.81 14.95 5.01
N ARG A 84 -3.11 14.91 3.88
CA ARG A 84 -3.41 15.78 2.72
C ARG A 84 -4.77 15.45 2.11
N LEU A 85 -5.18 14.19 2.04
CA LEU A 85 -6.51 13.81 1.55
C LEU A 85 -7.63 14.36 2.45
N VAL A 86 -7.44 14.39 3.78
CA VAL A 86 -8.37 15.05 4.70
C VAL A 86 -8.46 16.55 4.40
N GLU A 87 -7.35 17.24 4.14
CA GLU A 87 -7.34 18.66 3.76
C GLU A 87 -8.09 18.92 2.45
N THR A 88 -8.16 17.96 1.53
CA THR A 88 -8.97 18.06 0.29
C THR A 88 -10.44 17.70 0.48
N GLY A 89 -10.86 17.40 1.70
CA GLY A 89 -12.25 17.10 2.05
C GLY A 89 -12.61 15.61 2.01
N CYS A 90 -11.67 14.70 1.88
CA CYS A 90 -11.90 13.27 2.04
C CYS A 90 -12.10 12.90 3.52
N ALA A 91 -12.86 11.84 3.77
CA ALA A 91 -12.93 11.20 5.08
C ALA A 91 -11.95 10.01 5.12
N VAL A 92 -11.28 9.80 6.25
CA VAL A 92 -10.38 8.67 6.44
C VAL A 92 -10.96 7.68 7.44
N ALA A 93 -10.79 6.39 7.14
CA ALA A 93 -11.16 5.30 8.03
C ALA A 93 -10.02 4.29 8.12
N PHE A 94 -9.87 3.64 9.27
CA PHE A 94 -8.81 2.67 9.51
C PHE A 94 -9.38 1.26 9.71
N PRO A 95 -8.59 0.22 9.33
CA PRO A 95 -9.04 -1.15 9.39
C PRO A 95 -9.01 -1.71 10.81
N ARG A 96 -9.97 -2.59 11.09
CA ARG A 96 -10.03 -3.45 12.27
C ARG A 96 -10.13 -4.90 11.82
N VAL A 97 -9.40 -5.79 12.48
CA VAL A 97 -9.47 -7.24 12.25
C VAL A 97 -10.59 -7.82 13.12
N THR A 98 -11.63 -8.34 12.48
CA THR A 98 -12.78 -8.95 13.18
C THR A 98 -12.66 -10.47 13.34
N GLY A 99 -11.73 -11.10 12.61
CA GLY A 99 -11.45 -12.52 12.69
C GLY A 99 -10.45 -12.97 11.63
N LYS A 100 -9.83 -14.12 11.84
CA LYS A 100 -8.74 -14.64 11.01
C LYS A 100 -9.10 -14.73 9.53
N ASP A 101 -10.31 -15.17 9.18
CA ASP A 101 -10.75 -15.42 7.82
C ASP A 101 -11.85 -14.45 7.37
N GLN A 102 -12.00 -13.32 8.08
CA GLN A 102 -12.96 -12.28 7.78
C GLN A 102 -12.32 -11.15 6.94
N PRO A 103 -13.11 -10.40 6.16
CA PRO A 103 -12.67 -9.13 5.61
C PRO A 103 -12.37 -8.13 6.73
N LEU A 104 -11.58 -7.10 6.43
CA LEU A 104 -11.40 -5.97 7.33
C LEU A 104 -12.68 -5.15 7.43
N GLU A 105 -13.04 -4.72 8.64
CA GLU A 105 -14.00 -3.65 8.87
C GLU A 105 -13.24 -2.32 8.99
N PHE A 106 -13.86 -1.23 8.51
CA PHE A 106 -13.28 0.09 8.60
C PHE A 106 -14.10 0.97 9.51
N HIS A 107 -13.43 1.80 10.31
CA HIS A 107 -14.05 2.72 11.23
C HIS A 107 -13.42 4.10 11.13
N HIS A 108 -14.23 5.16 11.24
CA HIS A 108 -13.75 6.50 11.46
C HIS A 108 -13.18 6.62 12.88
N VAL A 109 -12.05 7.29 13.01
CA VAL A 109 -11.49 7.66 14.31
C VAL A 109 -12.08 9.01 14.70
N PRO A 110 -12.85 9.12 15.81
CA PRO A 110 -13.38 10.40 16.26
C PRO A 110 -12.25 11.37 16.63
N ASP A 111 -12.52 12.66 16.50
CA ASP A 111 -11.56 13.70 16.83
C ASP A 111 -11.08 13.59 18.28
N GLY A 112 -9.77 13.62 18.47
CA GLY A 112 -9.14 13.53 19.79
C GLY A 112 -9.03 12.12 20.38
N GLU A 113 -9.57 11.11 19.70
CA GLU A 113 -9.45 9.72 20.12
C GLU A 113 -8.14 9.10 19.65
N VAL A 114 -7.68 8.10 20.41
CA VAL A 114 -6.43 7.37 20.15
C VAL A 114 -6.75 5.91 19.86
N LEU A 115 -6.13 5.36 18.85
CA LEU A 115 -6.25 3.95 18.50
C LEU A 115 -5.69 3.06 19.61
N GLU A 116 -6.30 1.90 19.81
CA GLU A 116 -5.82 0.90 20.76
C GLU A 116 -4.89 -0.11 20.10
N PRO A 117 -4.00 -0.77 20.89
CA PRO A 117 -3.22 -1.89 20.37
C PRO A 117 -4.14 -3.00 19.87
N GLY A 118 -4.08 -3.28 18.58
CA GLY A 118 -4.90 -4.29 17.92
C GLY A 118 -4.12 -5.54 17.52
N SER A 119 -4.66 -6.26 16.56
CA SER A 119 -4.08 -7.48 16.02
C SER A 119 -2.71 -7.22 15.41
N PHE A 120 -1.79 -8.16 15.56
CA PHE A 120 -0.42 -8.08 15.04
C PHE A 120 0.41 -6.88 15.55
N GLY A 121 0.00 -6.24 16.66
CA GLY A 121 0.65 -5.04 17.20
C GLY A 121 0.40 -3.78 16.39
N ILE A 122 -0.57 -3.79 15.48
CA ILE A 122 -0.98 -2.63 14.69
C ILE A 122 -2.08 -1.90 15.45
N PRO A 123 -2.03 -0.57 15.60
CA PRO A 123 -3.13 0.18 16.20
C PRO A 123 -4.43 0.00 15.41
N GLU A 124 -5.53 -0.30 16.11
CA GLU A 124 -6.84 -0.52 15.50
C GLU A 124 -7.90 0.42 16.11
N PRO A 125 -8.93 0.82 15.34
CA PRO A 125 -10.07 1.56 15.87
C PRO A 125 -10.91 0.69 16.81
N LEU A 126 -11.64 1.32 17.76
CA LEU A 126 -12.59 0.62 18.60
C LEU A 126 -13.79 0.15 17.78
N GLU A 127 -14.34 -1.02 18.15
CA GLU A 127 -15.53 -1.59 17.49
C GLU A 127 -16.77 -0.70 17.60
N VAL A 128 -16.85 0.09 18.69
CA VAL A 128 -17.97 1.00 18.95
C VAL A 128 -17.93 2.28 18.12
N TRP A 129 -16.81 2.58 17.48
CA TRP A 129 -16.69 3.76 16.63
C TRP A 129 -17.49 3.63 15.33
N PRO A 130 -17.84 4.74 14.67
CA PRO A 130 -18.65 4.71 13.47
C PRO A 130 -18.01 3.87 12.36
N ARG A 131 -18.74 2.88 11.86
CA ARG A 131 -18.30 2.07 10.71
C ARG A 131 -18.31 2.91 9.43
N ALA A 132 -17.38 2.61 8.56
CA ALA A 132 -17.22 3.23 7.27
C ALA A 132 -17.14 2.18 6.15
N VAL A 133 -17.64 2.54 4.97
CA VAL A 133 -17.46 1.73 3.75
C VAL A 133 -16.56 2.53 2.82
N PRO A 134 -15.28 2.20 2.70
CA PRO A 134 -14.35 2.92 1.83
C PRO A 134 -14.72 2.85 0.35
N ASP A 135 -14.61 3.98 -0.34
CA ASP A 135 -14.66 4.09 -1.80
C ASP A 135 -13.30 3.78 -2.43
N VAL A 136 -12.25 4.08 -1.68
CA VAL A 136 -10.83 3.87 -2.06
C VAL A 136 -10.11 3.17 -0.91
N LEU A 137 -9.34 2.14 -1.23
CA LEU A 137 -8.48 1.46 -0.25
C LEU A 137 -7.01 1.71 -0.59
N LEU A 138 -6.27 2.26 0.36
CA LEU A 138 -4.81 2.22 0.34
C LEU A 138 -4.35 0.85 0.82
N VAL A 139 -3.57 0.15 0.01
CA VAL A 139 -3.24 -1.26 0.21
C VAL A 139 -1.74 -1.41 0.45
N PRO A 140 -1.31 -1.85 1.65
CA PRO A 140 0.08 -2.20 1.92
C PRO A 140 0.46 -3.49 1.19
N LEU A 141 1.72 -3.60 0.75
CA LEU A 141 2.19 -4.76 0.01
C LEU A 141 3.69 -4.99 0.15
N LEU A 142 4.13 -6.20 -0.16
CA LEU A 142 5.54 -6.58 -0.22
C LEU A 142 6.13 -6.42 -1.63
N ALA A 143 5.32 -6.68 -2.66
CA ALA A 143 5.70 -6.51 -4.05
C ALA A 143 4.46 -6.33 -4.93
N PHE A 144 4.63 -5.73 -6.11
CA PHE A 144 3.60 -5.61 -7.14
C PHE A 144 4.20 -5.84 -8.52
N ASP A 145 3.37 -6.16 -9.51
CA ASP A 145 3.78 -6.26 -10.90
C ASP A 145 2.98 -5.33 -11.82
N ALA A 146 3.41 -5.23 -13.06
CA ALA A 146 2.79 -4.37 -14.07
C ALA A 146 1.32 -4.73 -14.40
N LYS A 147 0.86 -5.91 -14.01
CA LYS A 147 -0.52 -6.39 -14.20
C LYS A 147 -1.42 -6.11 -13.01
N GLY A 148 -0.93 -5.40 -12.00
CA GLY A 148 -1.66 -5.10 -10.78
C GLY A 148 -1.71 -6.28 -9.78
N GLN A 149 -1.01 -7.38 -10.04
CA GLN A 149 -0.88 -8.43 -9.05
C GLN A 149 -0.06 -7.92 -7.88
N ARG A 150 -0.47 -8.27 -6.65
CA ARG A 150 0.27 -7.88 -5.45
C ARG A 150 0.63 -9.08 -4.58
N LEU A 151 1.73 -8.96 -3.90
CA LEU A 151 2.18 -9.89 -2.88
C LEU A 151 2.00 -9.25 -1.51
N GLY A 152 1.02 -9.74 -0.75
CA GLY A 152 0.80 -9.36 0.64
C GLY A 152 1.50 -10.32 1.61
N TYR A 153 1.25 -10.15 2.91
CA TYR A 153 1.84 -10.94 3.98
C TYR A 153 1.34 -12.40 4.07
N GLY A 154 0.22 -12.71 3.43
CA GLY A 154 -0.32 -14.07 3.35
C GLY A 154 -1.56 -14.33 4.20
N ALA A 155 -2.03 -13.37 5.00
CA ALA A 155 -3.27 -13.50 5.79
C ALA A 155 -4.56 -13.36 4.96
N GLY A 156 -4.48 -12.81 3.74
CA GLY A 156 -5.59 -12.69 2.80
C GLY A 156 -6.64 -11.63 3.15
N PHE A 157 -6.40 -10.77 4.14
CA PHE A 157 -7.36 -9.75 4.57
C PHE A 157 -7.80 -8.84 3.43
N TYR A 158 -6.85 -8.23 2.70
CA TYR A 158 -7.18 -7.31 1.60
C TYR A 158 -7.83 -8.01 0.41
N ASP A 159 -7.55 -9.31 0.14
CA ASP A 159 -8.22 -10.06 -0.92
C ASP A 159 -9.70 -10.28 -0.57
N ARG A 160 -9.99 -10.67 0.68
CA ARG A 160 -11.37 -10.81 1.16
C ARG A 160 -12.09 -9.47 1.20
N THR A 161 -11.42 -8.41 1.67
CA THR A 161 -12.00 -7.06 1.74
C THR A 161 -12.37 -6.55 0.35
N LEU A 162 -11.45 -6.63 -0.62
CA LEU A 162 -11.69 -6.21 -2.01
C LEU A 162 -12.66 -7.15 -2.75
N ALA A 163 -12.93 -8.35 -2.23
CA ALA A 163 -13.97 -9.22 -2.78
C ALA A 163 -15.38 -8.75 -2.41
N VAL A 164 -15.55 -8.10 -1.25
CA VAL A 164 -16.85 -7.64 -0.75
C VAL A 164 -17.07 -6.14 -0.96
N LEU A 165 -16.01 -5.33 -0.92
CA LEU A 165 -16.09 -3.90 -1.16
C LEU A 165 -15.81 -3.59 -2.63
N LYS A 166 -16.65 -2.74 -3.23
CA LYS A 166 -16.43 -2.19 -4.58
C LYS A 166 -15.50 -0.96 -4.53
N ALA A 167 -14.44 -1.04 -3.74
CA ALA A 167 -13.50 0.05 -3.55
C ALA A 167 -12.39 0.00 -4.61
N ARG A 168 -11.93 1.18 -5.04
CA ARG A 168 -10.73 1.31 -5.88
C ARG A 168 -9.50 0.98 -5.05
N ALA A 169 -8.69 0.02 -5.51
CA ALA A 169 -7.50 -0.45 -4.81
C ALA A 169 -6.25 0.31 -5.25
N VAL A 170 -5.66 1.09 -4.36
CA VAL A 170 -4.43 1.85 -4.57
C VAL A 170 -3.30 1.23 -3.75
N GLY A 171 -2.35 0.58 -4.41
CA GLY A 171 -1.16 0.05 -3.74
C GLY A 171 -0.23 1.21 -3.33
N ILE A 172 0.25 1.20 -2.09
CA ILE A 172 1.27 2.13 -1.62
C ILE A 172 2.58 1.35 -1.48
N ALA A 173 3.60 1.76 -2.22
CA ALA A 173 4.83 0.98 -2.33
C ALA A 173 6.04 1.84 -2.69
N TYR A 174 7.23 1.44 -2.28
CA TYR A 174 8.46 1.95 -2.89
C TYR A 174 8.54 1.48 -4.34
N ALA A 175 8.98 2.31 -5.26
CA ALA A 175 9.13 1.94 -6.67
C ALA A 175 10.01 0.68 -6.84
N GLY A 176 10.98 0.49 -5.96
CA GLY A 176 11.82 -0.69 -5.91
C GLY A 176 11.09 -2.00 -5.54
N GLN A 177 9.83 -1.99 -5.10
CA GLN A 177 9.05 -3.20 -4.82
C GLN A 177 8.43 -3.81 -6.08
N GLU A 178 8.57 -3.19 -7.24
CA GLU A 178 8.11 -3.77 -8.50
C GLU A 178 8.90 -5.04 -8.86
N VAL A 179 8.19 -6.06 -9.30
CA VAL A 179 8.75 -7.34 -9.77
C VAL A 179 8.21 -7.67 -11.16
N ALA A 180 8.89 -8.57 -11.87
CA ALA A 180 8.50 -8.93 -13.24
C ALA A 180 7.15 -9.64 -13.31
N SER A 181 6.83 -10.49 -12.33
CA SER A 181 5.57 -11.23 -12.27
C SER A 181 5.36 -11.81 -10.88
N ILE A 182 4.09 -11.84 -10.44
CA ILE A 182 3.64 -12.49 -9.21
C ILE A 182 2.72 -13.66 -9.56
N PRO A 183 2.92 -14.86 -8.98
CA PRO A 183 2.01 -15.98 -9.17
C PRO A 183 0.58 -15.62 -8.73
N HIS A 184 -0.38 -15.77 -9.62
CA HIS A 184 -1.78 -15.41 -9.41
C HIS A 184 -2.63 -16.64 -9.07
N GLN A 185 -3.59 -16.45 -8.15
CA GLN A 185 -4.63 -17.42 -7.80
C GLN A 185 -6.01 -16.81 -8.04
N PRO A 186 -7.07 -17.62 -8.29
CA PRO A 186 -8.40 -17.10 -8.66
C PRO A 186 -9.04 -16.15 -7.63
N HIS A 187 -8.64 -16.23 -6.38
CA HIS A 187 -9.15 -15.38 -5.29
C HIS A 187 -8.31 -14.11 -5.06
N ASP A 188 -7.13 -14.00 -5.69
CA ASP A 188 -6.32 -12.79 -5.59
C ASP A 188 -7.03 -11.62 -6.29
N ARG A 189 -7.04 -10.45 -5.66
CA ARG A 189 -7.60 -9.22 -6.20
C ARG A 189 -6.47 -8.31 -6.65
N THR A 190 -6.61 -7.75 -7.85
CA THR A 190 -5.62 -6.84 -8.42
C THR A 190 -5.74 -5.43 -7.84
N LEU A 191 -4.66 -4.67 -7.95
CA LEU A 191 -4.67 -3.23 -7.76
C LEU A 191 -5.17 -2.54 -9.03
N ASP A 192 -5.89 -1.43 -8.88
CA ASP A 192 -6.26 -0.54 -9.98
C ASP A 192 -5.11 0.40 -10.32
N MET A 193 -4.34 0.81 -9.30
CA MET A 193 -3.16 1.64 -9.46
C MET A 193 -2.15 1.40 -8.35
N VAL A 194 -0.94 1.91 -8.53
CA VAL A 194 0.09 1.99 -7.49
C VAL A 194 0.60 3.42 -7.40
N LEU A 195 0.79 3.91 -6.18
CA LEU A 195 1.47 5.15 -5.86
C LEU A 195 2.82 4.83 -5.23
N THR A 196 3.86 5.41 -5.78
CA THR A 196 5.24 5.30 -5.31
C THR A 196 5.85 6.70 -5.19
N GLU A 197 7.06 6.81 -4.66
CA GLU A 197 7.84 8.06 -4.69
C GLU A 197 8.12 8.58 -6.10
N GLN A 198 7.85 7.78 -7.14
CA GLN A 198 8.01 8.17 -8.54
C GLN A 198 6.69 8.61 -9.20
N GLY A 199 5.58 8.53 -8.48
CA GLY A 199 4.26 8.96 -8.93
C GLY A 199 3.21 7.86 -8.98
N ILE A 200 2.05 8.20 -9.52
CA ILE A 200 0.90 7.31 -9.70
C ILE A 200 1.03 6.58 -11.04
N ARG A 201 0.76 5.29 -11.02
CA ARG A 201 0.68 4.46 -12.23
C ARG A 201 -0.59 3.63 -12.22
N LEU A 202 -1.39 3.73 -13.28
CA LEU A 202 -2.52 2.84 -13.53
C LEU A 202 -2.02 1.45 -13.90
N LEU A 203 -2.64 0.42 -13.33
CA LEU A 203 -2.32 -0.99 -13.58
C LEU A 203 -3.50 -1.64 -14.33
N ARG A 204 -3.21 -2.31 -15.43
CA ARG A 204 -4.23 -2.95 -16.28
C ARG A 204 -3.76 -4.32 -16.75
#